data_bcb21b2e8023babb7df6601a494ccbd2
#
_entry.id   bcb21b2e8023babb7df6601a494ccbd2
#
_cell.length_a   1.000
_cell.length_b   1.000
_cell.length_c   1.000
_cell.angle_alpha   90.00
_cell.angle_beta   90.00
_cell.angle_gamma   90.00
#
_symmetry.space_group_name_H-M   'P 1'
#
loop_
_entity.id
_entity.type
_entity.pdbx_description
1 polymer ?
#
loop_
_entity_poly.entity_id
_entity_poly.type
_entity_poly.pdbx_seq_one_letter_code
_entity_poly.pdbx_strand_id
1 'polypeptide(L)'
;TPANKRLVWYLAAEEYVAKHIDRLLPSADHEGILFVWIVDPTVIIGRHQVLKNEVNTAFCQEHNIAVYRRKSGGGCVYADAGNLMVSYIARSTHSEQVFQHYLDRMSDFLRHMGYDAVKSTHNDIMIGPYKVSGNACFALPTATIVHGTLLYNVDYSVLQQAITPSVEKLAKHGVESVRQRVMN
;
A
#
# COMPACT_ATOMS: atom_id res chain seq x y z
N THR A 1 -21.24 -3.36 4.71
CA THR A 1 -19.87 -2.85 4.88
C THR A 1 -19.93 -1.72 5.89
N PRO A 2 -19.12 -1.70 6.94
CA PRO A 2 -19.05 -0.53 7.79
C PRO A 2 -18.64 0.68 6.95
N ALA A 3 -19.22 1.85 7.23
CA ALA A 3 -18.81 3.10 6.61
C ALA A 3 -17.29 3.24 6.64
N ASN A 4 -16.69 3.83 5.62
CA ASN A 4 -15.26 4.07 5.53
C ASN A 4 -14.71 4.54 6.86
N LYS A 5 -13.68 3.86 7.35
CA LYS A 5 -12.99 4.23 8.57
C LYS A 5 -11.78 5.06 8.22
N ARG A 6 -11.35 5.90 9.17
CA ARG A 6 -10.08 6.61 9.04
C ARG A 6 -8.93 5.61 8.94
N LEU A 7 -7.91 5.92 8.15
CA LEU A 7 -6.73 5.06 7.95
C LEU A 7 -6.16 4.48 9.25
N VAL A 8 -6.08 5.30 10.30
CA VAL A 8 -5.51 4.89 11.60
C VAL A 8 -6.24 3.70 12.20
N TRP A 9 -7.55 3.55 11.93
CA TRP A 9 -8.33 2.41 12.42
C TRP A 9 -7.85 1.10 11.75
N TYR A 10 -7.63 1.12 10.44
CA TYR A 10 -7.16 -0.06 9.69
C TYR A 10 -5.73 -0.44 10.08
N LEU A 11 -4.83 0.54 10.20
CA LEU A 11 -3.47 0.28 10.66
C LEU A 11 -3.43 -0.27 12.10
N ALA A 12 -4.33 0.18 12.98
CA ALA A 12 -4.46 -0.39 14.32
C ALA A 12 -5.05 -1.80 14.29
N ALA A 13 -5.99 -2.07 13.37
CA ALA A 13 -6.55 -3.42 13.17
C ALA A 13 -5.48 -4.40 12.69
N GLU A 14 -4.61 -4.00 11.74
CA GLU A 14 -3.46 -4.81 11.33
C GLU A 14 -2.61 -5.24 12.51
N GLU A 15 -2.24 -4.30 13.36
CA GLU A 15 -1.41 -4.59 14.54
C GLU A 15 -2.14 -5.43 15.59
N TYR A 16 -3.43 -5.19 15.78
CA TYR A 16 -4.23 -6.00 16.68
C TYR A 16 -4.28 -7.47 16.20
N VAL A 17 -4.56 -7.68 14.91
CA VAL A 17 -4.58 -9.01 14.30
C VAL A 17 -3.20 -9.67 14.44
N ALA A 18 -2.13 -8.96 14.11
CA ALA A 18 -0.78 -9.49 14.20
C ALA A 18 -0.38 -9.92 15.62
N LYS A 19 -0.76 -9.14 16.64
CA LYS A 19 -0.49 -9.46 18.05
C LYS A 19 -1.30 -10.64 18.58
N HIS A 20 -2.43 -10.96 17.94
CA HIS A 20 -3.36 -11.99 18.39
C HIS A 20 -3.55 -13.10 17.35
N ILE A 21 -2.64 -13.21 16.38
CA ILE A 21 -2.81 -14.07 15.21
C ILE A 21 -3.03 -15.53 15.58
N ASP A 22 -2.33 -16.04 16.58
CA ASP A 22 -2.49 -17.42 17.03
C ASP A 22 -3.88 -17.73 17.61
N ARG A 23 -4.52 -16.73 18.20
CA ARG A 23 -5.89 -16.85 18.72
C ARG A 23 -6.95 -16.66 17.63
N LEU A 24 -6.64 -15.88 16.60
CA LEU A 24 -7.59 -15.50 15.55
C LEU A 24 -7.62 -16.52 14.41
N LEU A 25 -6.53 -17.23 14.16
CA LEU A 25 -6.49 -18.28 13.16
C LEU A 25 -7.11 -19.57 13.69
N PRO A 26 -8.04 -20.19 12.92
CA PRO A 26 -8.81 -21.35 13.39
C PRO A 26 -7.99 -22.63 13.54
N SER A 27 -6.88 -22.77 12.80
CA SER A 27 -5.97 -23.91 12.91
C SER A 27 -4.53 -23.54 12.53
N ALA A 28 -3.60 -24.47 12.78
CA ALA A 28 -2.19 -24.33 12.40
C ALA A 28 -1.97 -24.33 10.88
N ASP A 29 -2.91 -24.90 10.11
CA ASP A 29 -2.82 -24.98 8.65
C ASP A 29 -3.09 -23.63 7.97
N HIS A 30 -3.65 -22.66 8.69
CA HIS A 30 -3.87 -21.32 8.18
C HIS A 30 -2.61 -20.49 8.38
N GLU A 31 -2.05 -20.01 7.28
CA GLU A 31 -0.80 -19.23 7.27
C GLU A 31 -1.00 -17.78 7.67
N GLY A 32 -2.19 -17.21 7.46
CA GLY A 32 -2.43 -15.80 7.72
C GLY A 32 -3.88 -15.37 7.53
N ILE A 33 -4.10 -14.09 7.75
CA ILE A 33 -5.39 -13.40 7.62
C ILE A 33 -5.25 -12.32 6.54
N LEU A 34 -6.15 -12.35 5.57
CA LEU A 34 -6.25 -11.32 4.54
C LEU A 34 -7.53 -10.52 4.74
N PHE A 35 -7.44 -9.20 4.66
CA PHE A 35 -8.60 -8.34 4.56
C PHE A 35 -8.37 -7.17 3.61
N VAL A 36 -9.47 -6.69 3.06
CA VAL A 36 -9.48 -5.65 2.03
C VAL A 36 -10.32 -4.48 2.52
N TRP A 37 -9.86 -3.26 2.24
CA TRP A 37 -10.49 -2.06 2.74
C TRP A 37 -10.27 -0.87 1.82
N ILE A 38 -11.05 0.17 1.99
CA ILE A 38 -10.94 1.45 1.30
C ILE A 38 -10.97 2.58 2.32
N VAL A 39 -10.42 3.73 1.94
CA VAL A 39 -10.41 4.95 2.76
C VAL A 39 -10.94 6.14 1.99
N ASP A 40 -11.37 7.16 2.71
CA ASP A 40 -11.57 8.48 2.15
C ASP A 40 -10.21 9.07 1.69
N PRO A 41 -10.20 10.11 0.83
CA PRO A 41 -8.97 10.69 0.31
C PRO A 41 -7.91 10.91 1.39
N THR A 42 -6.78 10.24 1.24
CA THR A 42 -5.74 10.15 2.27
C THR A 42 -4.35 10.05 1.64
N VAL A 43 -3.40 10.80 2.16
CA VAL A 43 -1.97 10.62 1.85
C VAL A 43 -1.29 9.84 2.98
N ILE A 44 -0.52 8.83 2.61
CA ILE A 44 0.17 7.93 3.54
C ILE A 44 1.68 8.01 3.28
N ILE A 45 2.42 8.59 4.22
CA ILE A 45 3.88 8.64 4.13
C ILE A 45 4.53 7.45 4.82
N GLY A 46 5.64 6.99 4.28
CA GLY A 46 6.44 5.93 4.86
C GLY A 46 7.17 6.37 6.13
N ARG A 47 7.60 5.39 6.93
CA ARG A 47 8.20 5.59 8.25
C ARG A 47 9.32 6.65 8.27
N HIS A 48 10.21 6.65 7.27
CA HIS A 48 11.40 7.47 7.23
C HIS A 48 11.31 8.69 6.31
N GLN A 49 10.16 8.89 5.65
CA GLN A 49 10.01 10.01 4.73
C GLN A 49 9.84 11.34 5.46
N VAL A 50 10.36 12.40 4.86
CA VAL A 50 10.22 13.78 5.36
C VAL A 50 8.97 14.39 4.75
N LEU A 51 7.98 14.71 5.57
CA LEU A 51 6.65 15.18 5.16
C LEU A 51 6.70 16.29 4.10
N LYS A 52 7.47 17.34 4.36
CA LYS A 52 7.59 18.51 3.49
C LYS A 52 8.15 18.23 2.09
N ASN A 53 8.85 17.10 1.95
CA ASN A 53 9.47 16.71 0.68
C ASN A 53 8.56 15.79 -0.16
N GLU A 54 7.51 15.24 0.45
CA GLU A 54 6.68 14.21 -0.16
C GLU A 54 5.23 14.64 -0.36
N VAL A 55 4.77 15.65 0.38
CA VAL A 55 3.34 16.01 0.43
C VAL A 55 3.15 17.50 0.23
N ASN A 56 2.25 17.86 -0.67
CA ASN A 56 1.72 19.20 -0.77
C ASN A 56 0.67 19.42 0.34
N THR A 57 1.13 19.82 1.51
CA THR A 57 0.28 19.95 2.70
C THR A 57 -0.79 21.04 2.55
N ALA A 58 -0.52 22.11 1.78
CA ALA A 58 -1.49 23.17 1.50
C ALA A 58 -2.65 22.63 0.68
N PHE A 59 -2.36 21.92 -0.41
CA PHE A 59 -3.37 21.26 -1.23
C PHE A 59 -4.19 20.23 -0.41
N CYS A 60 -3.52 19.41 0.38
CA CYS A 60 -4.21 18.42 1.22
C CYS A 60 -5.17 19.08 2.22
N GLN A 61 -4.77 20.19 2.82
CA GLN A 61 -5.61 20.93 3.77
C GLN A 61 -6.82 21.54 3.08
N GLU A 62 -6.64 22.20 1.92
CA GLU A 62 -7.70 22.82 1.13
C GLU A 62 -8.75 21.80 0.68
N HIS A 63 -8.32 20.58 0.32
CA HIS A 63 -9.19 19.52 -0.20
C HIS A 63 -9.62 18.49 0.86
N ASN A 64 -9.39 18.77 2.14
CA ASN A 64 -9.72 17.86 3.27
C ASN A 64 -9.11 16.47 3.12
N ILE A 65 -7.91 16.37 2.53
CA ILE A 65 -7.17 15.11 2.39
C ILE A 65 -6.38 14.87 3.67
N ALA A 66 -6.68 13.78 4.36
CA ALA A 66 -5.97 13.41 5.58
C ALA A 66 -4.54 12.95 5.27
N VAL A 67 -3.59 13.27 6.16
CA VAL A 67 -2.19 12.85 6.01
C VAL A 67 -1.77 12.03 7.21
N TYR A 68 -1.27 10.81 6.97
CA TYR A 68 -0.82 9.89 8.01
C TYR A 68 0.57 9.33 7.72
N ARG A 69 1.26 8.91 8.78
CA ARG A 69 2.50 8.16 8.69
C ARG A 69 2.26 6.70 9.08
N ARG A 70 2.68 5.75 8.21
CA ARG A 70 2.65 4.33 8.52
C ARG A 70 3.96 3.87 9.17
N LYS A 71 3.94 2.73 9.84
CA LYS A 71 5.12 2.11 10.48
C LYS A 71 6.04 1.38 9.50
N SER A 72 5.53 0.94 8.36
CA SER A 72 6.33 0.34 7.30
C SER A 72 7.13 1.39 6.54
N GLY A 73 8.17 0.94 5.85
CA GLY A 73 8.98 1.76 4.94
C GLY A 73 8.27 2.08 3.63
N GLY A 74 9.05 2.42 2.61
CA GLY A 74 8.57 2.72 1.27
C GLY A 74 8.19 4.19 1.05
N GLY A 75 7.64 4.47 -0.15
CA GLY A 75 7.30 5.80 -0.63
C GLY A 75 5.97 6.34 -0.13
N CYS A 76 5.68 7.59 -0.51
CA CYS A 76 4.41 8.24 -0.29
C CYS A 76 3.32 7.65 -1.19
N VAL A 77 2.14 7.48 -0.66
CA VAL A 77 0.96 6.91 -1.35
C VAL A 77 -0.22 7.86 -1.17
N TYR A 78 -0.96 8.08 -2.24
CA TYR A 78 -2.32 8.63 -2.18
C TYR A 78 -3.32 7.48 -2.33
N ALA A 79 -4.36 7.48 -1.54
CA ALA A 79 -5.45 6.52 -1.58
C ALA A 79 -6.80 7.22 -1.48
N ASP A 80 -7.76 6.76 -2.26
CA ASP A 80 -9.16 7.19 -2.27
C ASP A 80 -10.08 5.98 -2.51
N ALA A 81 -11.36 6.22 -2.80
CA ALA A 81 -12.32 5.16 -3.09
C ALA A 81 -11.97 4.31 -4.32
N GLY A 82 -11.12 4.80 -5.22
CA GLY A 82 -10.60 4.10 -6.41
C GLY A 82 -9.34 3.29 -6.14
N ASN A 83 -8.92 3.19 -4.89
CA ASN A 83 -7.74 2.44 -4.47
C ASN A 83 -8.12 1.38 -3.43
N LEU A 84 -8.02 0.12 -3.82
CA LEU A 84 -8.26 -0.98 -2.91
C LEU A 84 -7.01 -1.21 -2.05
N MET A 85 -7.17 -1.11 -0.74
CA MET A 85 -6.12 -1.43 0.20
C MET A 85 -6.22 -2.90 0.58
N VAL A 86 -5.09 -3.59 0.58
CA VAL A 86 -5.00 -5.01 0.93
C VAL A 86 -4.03 -5.19 2.07
N SER A 87 -4.47 -5.87 3.13
CA SER A 87 -3.63 -6.23 4.26
C SER A 87 -3.55 -7.74 4.39
N TYR A 88 -2.35 -8.29 4.43
CA TYR A 88 -2.08 -9.68 4.71
C TYR A 88 -1.19 -9.80 5.95
N ILE A 89 -1.68 -10.50 6.96
CA ILE A 89 -0.98 -10.72 8.22
C ILE A 89 -0.66 -12.21 8.32
N ALA A 90 0.63 -12.55 8.25
CA ALA A 90 1.11 -13.92 8.30
C ALA A 90 1.66 -14.28 9.68
N ARG A 91 1.43 -15.53 10.12
CA ARG A 91 1.98 -16.11 11.35
C ARG A 91 3.48 -16.41 11.23
N SER A 92 4.22 -15.66 10.48
CA SER A 92 5.66 -15.84 10.29
C SER A 92 6.39 -14.52 10.51
N THR A 93 7.55 -14.60 11.13
CA THR A 93 8.46 -13.46 11.33
C THR A 93 9.50 -13.31 10.21
N HIS A 94 9.55 -14.26 9.27
CA HIS A 94 10.41 -14.21 8.09
C HIS A 94 9.84 -13.25 7.03
N SER A 95 9.95 -11.95 7.31
CA SER A 95 9.25 -10.91 6.55
C SER A 95 9.54 -10.93 5.05
N GLU A 96 10.76 -11.23 4.63
CA GLU A 96 11.11 -11.30 3.21
C GLU A 96 10.37 -12.43 2.50
N GLN A 97 10.32 -13.63 3.09
CA GLN A 97 9.61 -14.78 2.51
C GLN A 97 8.10 -14.51 2.42
N VAL A 98 7.51 -13.98 3.50
CA VAL A 98 6.10 -13.61 3.54
C VAL A 98 5.78 -12.57 2.47
N PHE A 99 6.67 -11.61 2.29
CA PHE A 99 6.47 -10.53 1.33
C PHE A 99 6.54 -11.03 -0.11
N GLN A 100 7.54 -11.86 -0.44
CA GLN A 100 7.65 -12.46 -1.77
C GLN A 100 6.45 -13.36 -2.08
N HIS A 101 6.03 -14.19 -1.13
CA HIS A 101 4.84 -15.02 -1.28
C HIS A 101 3.57 -14.21 -1.53
N TYR A 102 3.37 -13.11 -0.79
CA TYR A 102 2.25 -12.20 -1.01
C TYR A 102 2.28 -11.60 -2.42
N LEU A 103 3.43 -11.11 -2.88
CA LEU A 103 3.55 -10.54 -4.22
C LEU A 103 3.27 -11.57 -5.33
N ASP A 104 3.73 -12.81 -5.15
CA ASP A 104 3.44 -13.90 -6.09
C ASP A 104 1.94 -14.19 -6.14
N ARG A 105 1.28 -14.33 -4.98
CA ARG A 105 -0.17 -14.57 -4.91
C ARG A 105 -1.01 -13.45 -5.52
N MET A 106 -0.63 -12.20 -5.26
CA MET A 106 -1.34 -11.05 -5.83
C MET A 106 -1.13 -10.96 -7.35
N SER A 107 0.06 -11.26 -7.84
CA SER A 107 0.32 -11.32 -9.29
C SER A 107 -0.45 -12.46 -9.95
N ASP A 108 -0.48 -13.65 -9.32
CA ASP A 108 -1.29 -14.79 -9.78
C ASP A 108 -2.78 -14.46 -9.83
N PHE A 109 -3.29 -13.82 -8.80
CA PHE A 109 -4.69 -13.38 -8.74
C PHE A 109 -5.04 -12.47 -9.93
N LEU A 110 -4.20 -11.47 -10.22
CA LEU A 110 -4.42 -10.57 -11.35
C LEU A 110 -4.29 -11.30 -12.69
N ARG A 111 -3.38 -12.28 -12.81
CA ARG A 111 -3.27 -13.12 -14.02
C ARG A 111 -4.51 -13.98 -14.25
N HIS A 112 -5.10 -14.53 -13.20
CA HIS A 112 -6.37 -15.27 -13.30
C HIS A 112 -7.55 -14.37 -13.71
N MET A 113 -7.46 -13.07 -13.44
CA MET A 113 -8.43 -12.08 -13.94
C MET A 113 -8.17 -11.64 -15.39
N GLY A 114 -7.13 -12.15 -16.05
CA GLY A 114 -6.82 -11.85 -17.44
C GLY A 114 -5.81 -10.71 -17.64
N TYR A 115 -5.15 -10.24 -16.59
CA TYR A 115 -4.11 -9.19 -16.68
C TYR A 115 -2.72 -9.82 -16.70
N ASP A 116 -1.82 -9.30 -17.55
CA ASP A 116 -0.41 -9.73 -17.58
C ASP A 116 0.39 -9.07 -16.45
N ALA A 117 0.09 -9.49 -15.23
CA ALA A 117 0.65 -8.92 -14.01
C ALA A 117 1.97 -9.61 -13.63
N VAL A 118 3.00 -8.80 -13.37
CA VAL A 118 4.32 -9.26 -12.92
C VAL A 118 4.78 -8.48 -11.71
N LYS A 119 5.52 -9.14 -10.81
CA LYS A 119 6.19 -8.44 -9.71
C LYS A 119 7.46 -7.75 -10.22
N SER A 120 7.71 -6.53 -9.75
CA SER A 120 8.93 -5.80 -10.00
C SER A 120 10.02 -6.19 -9.00
N THR A 121 11.25 -5.72 -9.25
CA THR A 121 12.36 -5.81 -8.28
C THR A 121 12.21 -4.86 -7.08
N HIS A 122 11.19 -3.98 -7.08
CA HIS A 122 11.00 -2.90 -6.11
C HIS A 122 9.64 -2.96 -5.38
N ASN A 123 9.15 -4.13 -5.03
CA ASN A 123 7.94 -4.28 -4.22
C ASN A 123 6.62 -3.86 -4.90
N ASP A 124 6.62 -3.70 -6.20
CA ASP A 124 5.47 -3.27 -6.98
C ASP A 124 4.90 -4.43 -7.81
N ILE A 125 3.62 -4.37 -8.15
CA ILE A 125 3.04 -5.21 -9.19
C ILE A 125 2.80 -4.32 -10.40
N MET A 126 3.24 -4.80 -11.56
CA MET A 126 3.21 -4.10 -12.82
C MET A 126 2.30 -4.81 -13.82
N ILE A 127 1.65 -4.02 -14.70
CA ILE A 127 1.00 -4.50 -15.92
C ILE A 127 1.64 -3.71 -17.07
N GLY A 128 2.43 -4.37 -17.91
CA GLY A 128 3.28 -3.70 -18.87
C GLY A 128 4.23 -2.72 -18.18
N PRO A 129 4.33 -1.44 -18.62
CA PRO A 129 5.20 -0.44 -18.02
C PRO A 129 4.60 0.23 -16.77
N TYR A 130 3.35 -0.09 -16.41
CA TYR A 130 2.60 0.63 -15.39
C TYR A 130 2.56 -0.11 -14.06
N LYS A 131 2.74 0.64 -13.00
CA LYS A 131 2.52 0.16 -11.64
C LYS A 131 1.02 0.20 -11.31
N VAL A 132 0.47 -0.96 -10.95
CA VAL A 132 -0.92 -1.11 -10.50
C VAL A 132 -1.04 -1.38 -9.00
N SER A 133 0.08 -1.78 -8.36
CA SER A 133 0.10 -2.04 -6.92
C SER A 133 1.46 -1.67 -6.33
N GLY A 134 1.44 -0.97 -5.21
CA GLY A 134 2.62 -0.68 -4.40
C GLY A 134 2.47 -1.31 -3.02
N ASN A 135 3.52 -2.00 -2.56
CA ASN A 135 3.45 -2.82 -1.36
C ASN A 135 4.58 -2.50 -0.38
N ALA A 136 4.31 -2.75 0.89
CA ALA A 136 5.30 -2.64 1.96
C ALA A 136 5.02 -3.67 3.05
N CYS A 137 6.05 -4.04 3.79
CA CYS A 137 5.89 -4.94 4.93
C CYS A 137 6.67 -4.45 6.15
N PHE A 138 6.30 -4.97 7.30
CA PHE A 138 7.10 -4.89 8.52
C PHE A 138 6.78 -6.07 9.44
N ALA A 139 7.77 -6.51 10.21
CA ALA A 139 7.60 -7.60 11.15
C ALA A 139 7.30 -7.07 12.56
N LEU A 140 6.46 -7.81 13.27
CA LEU A 140 6.29 -7.79 14.72
C LEU A 140 6.88 -9.09 15.30
N PRO A 141 7.09 -9.19 16.62
CA PRO A 141 7.62 -10.42 17.22
C PRO A 141 6.76 -11.68 16.97
N THR A 142 5.49 -11.51 16.66
CA THR A 142 4.52 -12.61 16.48
C THR A 142 4.09 -12.85 15.03
N ALA A 143 4.29 -11.87 14.13
CA ALA A 143 3.74 -11.94 12.79
C ALA A 143 4.41 -10.94 11.85
N THR A 144 4.28 -11.16 10.55
CA THR A 144 4.59 -10.17 9.52
C THR A 144 3.30 -9.57 8.96
N ILE A 145 3.28 -8.24 8.86
CA ILE A 145 2.22 -7.49 8.21
C ILE A 145 2.71 -7.05 6.84
N VAL A 146 1.99 -7.42 5.81
CA VAL A 146 2.14 -6.89 4.46
C VAL A 146 0.91 -6.06 4.15
N HIS A 147 1.10 -4.85 3.67
CA HIS A 147 0.01 -4.06 3.14
C HIS A 147 0.38 -3.43 1.80
N GLY A 148 -0.61 -3.35 0.95
CA GLY A 148 -0.45 -2.84 -0.39
C GLY A 148 -1.68 -2.10 -0.88
N THR A 149 -1.51 -1.48 -2.02
CA THR A 149 -2.54 -0.78 -2.76
C THR A 149 -2.79 -1.52 -4.07
N LEU A 150 -4.03 -1.58 -4.51
CA LEU A 150 -4.39 -1.98 -5.86
C LEU A 150 -5.20 -0.84 -6.48
N LEU A 151 -4.61 -0.19 -7.49
CA LEU A 151 -5.22 0.94 -8.16
C LEU A 151 -6.20 0.40 -9.23
N TYR A 152 -7.43 0.89 -9.22
CA TYR A 152 -8.43 0.52 -10.23
C TYR A 152 -9.26 1.69 -10.76
N ASN A 153 -9.36 2.78 -10.00
CA ASN A 153 -10.07 4.01 -10.41
C ASN A 153 -9.67 5.22 -9.58
N VAL A 154 -8.37 5.35 -9.29
CA VAL A 154 -7.82 6.47 -8.51
C VAL A 154 -7.93 7.78 -9.27
N ASP A 155 -8.27 8.87 -8.58
CA ASP A 155 -8.20 10.21 -9.15
C ASP A 155 -6.73 10.67 -9.27
N TYR A 156 -6.18 10.51 -10.48
CA TYR A 156 -4.79 10.91 -10.77
C TYR A 156 -4.57 12.42 -10.66
N SER A 157 -5.57 13.23 -10.90
CA SER A 157 -5.43 14.67 -10.82
C SER A 157 -5.18 15.12 -9.38
N VAL A 158 -5.90 14.51 -8.45
CA VAL A 158 -5.72 14.73 -7.01
C VAL A 158 -4.42 14.10 -6.53
N LEU A 159 -4.12 12.87 -6.93
CA LEU A 159 -2.87 12.19 -6.60
C LEU A 159 -1.64 13.04 -6.95
N GLN A 160 -1.60 13.57 -8.18
CA GLN A 160 -0.46 14.38 -8.66
C GLN A 160 -0.30 15.70 -7.92
N GLN A 161 -1.38 16.28 -7.43
CA GLN A 161 -1.33 17.52 -6.67
C GLN A 161 -1.04 17.31 -5.17
N ALA A 162 -1.50 16.20 -4.62
CA ALA A 162 -1.32 15.86 -3.21
C ALA A 162 0.09 15.36 -2.89
N ILE A 163 0.72 14.61 -3.83
CA ILE A 163 2.07 14.06 -3.66
C ILE A 163 3.09 14.90 -4.45
N THR A 164 4.09 15.39 -3.74
CA THR A 164 5.25 16.04 -4.36
C THR A 164 6.33 14.98 -4.59
N PRO A 165 6.75 14.72 -5.85
CA PRO A 165 7.87 13.81 -6.10
C PRO A 165 9.16 14.35 -5.46
N SER A 166 9.92 13.49 -4.78
CA SER A 166 11.20 13.90 -4.23
C SER A 166 12.18 14.33 -5.33
N VAL A 167 13.07 15.27 -5.01
CA VAL A 167 14.09 15.78 -5.95
C VAL A 167 14.93 14.64 -6.55
N GLU A 168 15.24 13.59 -5.77
CA GLU A 168 15.96 12.41 -6.24
C GLU A 168 15.18 11.61 -7.28
N LYS A 169 13.86 11.45 -7.11
CA LYS A 169 13.00 10.78 -8.10
C LYS A 169 12.87 11.60 -9.36
N LEU A 170 12.78 12.93 -9.24
CA LEU A 170 12.75 13.86 -10.37
C LEU A 170 14.09 13.85 -11.14
N ALA A 171 15.21 13.82 -10.43
CA ALA A 171 16.54 13.78 -11.04
C ALA A 171 16.80 12.48 -11.80
N LYS A 172 16.32 11.33 -11.28
CA LYS A 172 16.54 10.01 -11.92
C LYS A 172 15.59 9.72 -13.09
N HIS A 173 14.40 10.27 -13.10
CA HIS A 173 13.32 9.81 -13.99
C HIS A 173 12.58 10.93 -14.74
N GLY A 174 12.81 12.19 -14.41
CA GLY A 174 12.05 13.32 -14.92
C GLY A 174 10.60 13.36 -14.39
N VAL A 175 9.95 14.53 -14.50
CA VAL A 175 8.58 14.74 -13.98
C VAL A 175 7.57 13.84 -14.71
N GLU A 176 7.71 13.71 -16.02
CA GLU A 176 6.77 12.98 -16.87
C GLU A 176 6.82 11.47 -16.62
N SER A 177 8.00 10.89 -16.43
CA SER A 177 8.16 9.46 -16.16
C SER A 177 7.68 9.04 -14.78
N VAL A 178 7.62 9.96 -13.82
CA VAL A 178 7.03 9.71 -12.50
C VAL A 178 5.50 9.73 -12.59
N ARG A 179 4.94 10.60 -13.44
CA ARG A 179 3.49 10.70 -13.69
C ARG A 179 2.92 9.51 -14.46
N GLN A 180 3.68 8.96 -15.39
CA GLN A 180 3.22 7.86 -16.28
C GLN A 180 3.35 6.46 -15.66
N ARG A 181 3.94 6.32 -14.48
CA ARG A 181 4.25 5.01 -13.89
C ARG A 181 3.09 4.30 -13.20
N VAL A 182 1.98 4.97 -13.01
CA VAL A 182 0.84 4.44 -12.26
C VAL A 182 -0.36 4.33 -13.21
N MET A 183 -1.05 3.21 -13.18
CA MET A 183 -2.25 2.95 -13.98
C MET A 183 -3.36 2.38 -13.09
N ASN A 184 -4.59 2.74 -13.41
CA ASN A 184 -5.82 2.12 -12.90
C ASN A 184 -6.10 0.80 -13.62
#